data_339a427234ecfe5138b6228dc76d4708
#
_entry.id   339a427234ecfe5138b6228dc76d4708
#
_cell.length_a   1.000
_cell.length_b   1.000
_cell.length_c   1.000
_cell.angle_alpha   90.00
_cell.angle_beta   90.00
_cell.angle_gamma   90.00
#
_symmetry.space_group_name_H-M   'P 1'
#
loop_
_entity.id
_entity.type
_entity.pdbx_description
1 polymer ?
#
loop_
_entity_poly.entity_id
_entity_poly.type
_entity_poly.pdbx_seq_one_letter_code
_entity_poly.pdbx_strand_id
1 'polypeptide(L)'
;MISRMLKGLYHNDPVLWRLAIEKFLRQDKRNPPTANAILFTGSSSIRFWDSLERDMAPFPVINRGFGGSMIHQVLHYVDEIVLPYQPAAIFLYAGENDIAGLLFTRRHSADEVCENFQMFCQHIHQEQPDTPIYYISIKPAKRRQQYWPEMQRANRLIRAFCDSDRRLRYIDIVPAMLDSAGHVRSELFKFDGIHLNEQGYAIWTRVIRPYLEELAEHGLVLTGEPD
;
A
#
# COMPACT_ATOMS: atom_id res chain seq x y z
N MET A 1 2.53 25.42 -18.27
CA MET A 1 2.91 24.53 -17.17
C MET A 1 1.91 24.60 -16.01
N ILE A 2 1.59 25.75 -15.44
CA ILE A 2 0.61 25.94 -14.35
C ILE A 2 -0.79 25.43 -14.71
N SER A 3 -1.31 25.68 -15.93
CA SER A 3 -2.63 25.21 -16.37
C SER A 3 -2.75 23.68 -16.43
N ARG A 4 -1.67 22.96 -16.76
CA ARG A 4 -1.65 21.48 -16.79
C ARG A 4 -1.57 20.89 -15.39
N MET A 5 -0.83 21.55 -14.49
CA MET A 5 -0.73 21.19 -13.08
C MET A 5 -2.06 21.37 -12.35
N LEU A 6 -2.80 22.46 -12.64
CA LEU A 6 -4.15 22.68 -12.11
C LEU A 6 -5.15 21.65 -12.64
N LYS A 7 -5.08 21.27 -13.93
CA LYS A 7 -5.91 20.20 -14.50
C LYS A 7 -5.64 18.84 -13.82
N GLY A 8 -4.36 18.52 -13.53
CA GLY A 8 -3.99 17.32 -12.81
C GLY A 8 -4.58 17.25 -11.40
N LEU A 9 -4.60 18.36 -10.68
CA LEU A 9 -5.26 18.46 -9.36
C LEU A 9 -6.77 18.17 -9.43
N TYR A 10 -7.44 18.60 -10.51
CA TYR A 10 -8.87 18.37 -10.71
C TYR A 10 -9.22 16.96 -11.19
N HIS A 11 -8.27 16.23 -11.81
CA HIS A 11 -8.53 14.96 -12.47
C HIS A 11 -7.75 13.78 -11.87
N ASN A 12 -7.17 13.93 -10.69
CA ASN A 12 -6.34 12.90 -10.05
C ASN A 12 -5.14 12.46 -10.92
N ASP A 13 -4.58 13.38 -11.70
CA ASP A 13 -3.51 13.11 -12.66
C ASP A 13 -2.26 12.52 -11.96
N PRO A 14 -1.81 11.33 -12.34
CA PRO A 14 -0.60 10.71 -11.79
C PRO A 14 0.66 11.56 -11.90
N VAL A 15 0.72 12.49 -12.87
CA VAL A 15 1.88 13.40 -13.10
C VAL A 15 2.30 14.17 -11.83
N LEU A 16 1.39 14.36 -10.88
CA LEU A 16 1.67 15.01 -9.60
C LEU A 16 2.75 14.28 -8.80
N TRP A 17 2.90 12.98 -9.01
CA TRP A 17 3.81 12.13 -8.28
C TRP A 17 5.14 11.90 -9.00
N ARG A 18 5.31 12.43 -10.23
CA ARG A 18 6.50 12.21 -11.06
C ARG A 18 7.81 12.48 -10.31
N LEU A 19 7.89 13.54 -9.53
CA LEU A 19 9.10 13.87 -8.75
C LEU A 19 9.42 12.84 -7.67
N ALA A 20 8.38 12.23 -7.05
CA ALA A 20 8.57 11.17 -6.07
C ALA A 20 9.10 9.89 -6.74
N ILE A 21 8.54 9.54 -7.90
CA ILE A 21 8.98 8.39 -8.70
C ILE A 21 10.42 8.57 -9.18
N GLU A 22 10.77 9.73 -9.74
CA GLU A 22 12.13 10.04 -10.15
C GLU A 22 13.14 9.98 -9.00
N LYS A 23 12.70 10.28 -7.77
CA LYS A 23 13.55 10.10 -6.58
C LYS A 23 13.88 8.62 -6.37
N PHE A 24 12.89 7.72 -6.48
CA PHE A 24 13.13 6.28 -6.38
C PHE A 24 14.11 5.82 -7.46
N LEU A 25 13.87 6.17 -8.72
CA LEU A 25 14.73 5.78 -9.84
C LEU A 25 16.18 6.30 -9.69
N ARG A 26 16.36 7.49 -9.11
CA ARG A 26 17.72 8.01 -8.80
C ARG A 26 18.38 7.26 -7.64
N GLN A 27 17.62 6.85 -6.63
CA GLN A 27 18.14 6.05 -5.52
C GLN A 27 18.59 4.68 -6.01
N ASP A 28 17.76 4.02 -6.85
CA ASP A 28 18.04 2.70 -7.40
C ASP A 28 19.28 2.66 -8.28
N LYS A 29 19.54 3.74 -9.04
CA LYS A 29 20.79 3.87 -9.81
C LYS A 29 22.04 3.92 -8.94
N ARG A 30 21.91 4.39 -7.70
CA ARG A 30 23.04 4.48 -6.74
C ARG A 30 23.18 3.23 -5.90
N ASN A 31 22.05 2.72 -5.43
CA ASN A 31 21.94 1.54 -4.57
C ASN A 31 20.83 0.65 -5.15
N PRO A 32 21.14 -0.25 -6.08
CA PRO A 32 20.17 -1.17 -6.66
C PRO A 32 19.50 -2.00 -5.55
N PRO A 33 18.16 -2.10 -5.53
CA PRO A 33 17.47 -2.94 -4.57
C PRO A 33 17.85 -4.41 -4.70
N THR A 34 17.77 -5.14 -3.59
CA THR A 34 17.97 -6.58 -3.57
C THR A 34 16.95 -7.28 -4.48
N ALA A 35 17.41 -8.17 -5.33
CA ALA A 35 16.53 -9.00 -6.16
C ALA A 35 15.67 -9.91 -5.27
N ASN A 36 14.47 -10.25 -5.72
CA ASN A 36 13.53 -11.10 -4.98
C ASN A 36 13.12 -10.55 -3.59
N ALA A 37 13.26 -9.25 -3.37
CA ALA A 37 12.78 -8.63 -2.15
C ALA A 37 11.23 -8.53 -2.13
N ILE A 38 10.67 -8.37 -0.95
CA ILE A 38 9.24 -8.09 -0.77
C ILE A 38 9.02 -6.59 -1.00
N LEU A 39 8.12 -6.24 -1.90
CA LEU A 39 7.83 -4.86 -2.25
C LEU A 39 6.62 -4.34 -1.49
N PHE A 40 6.81 -3.26 -0.73
CA PHE A 40 5.74 -2.48 -0.14
C PHE A 40 5.48 -1.23 -0.97
N THR A 41 4.26 -1.07 -1.49
CA THR A 41 3.87 0.09 -2.29
C THR A 41 2.53 0.66 -1.85
N GLY A 42 2.19 1.85 -2.34
CA GLY A 42 0.94 2.53 -2.04
C GLY A 42 1.13 3.94 -1.52
N SER A 43 0.31 4.33 -0.57
CA SER A 43 0.16 5.72 -0.14
C SER A 43 1.14 6.13 0.99
N SER A 44 0.82 7.26 1.63
CA SER A 44 1.63 7.84 2.71
C SER A 44 1.87 6.91 3.90
N SER A 45 0.98 5.96 4.17
CA SER A 45 1.20 5.00 5.26
C SER A 45 2.36 4.05 4.97
N ILE A 46 2.62 3.70 3.70
CA ILE A 46 3.84 2.98 3.33
C ILE A 46 5.02 3.95 3.28
N ARG A 47 4.87 5.11 2.64
CA ARG A 47 5.95 6.11 2.53
C ARG A 47 6.57 6.48 3.87
N PHE A 48 5.76 6.65 4.92
CA PHE A 48 6.19 7.10 6.24
C PHE A 48 6.52 5.96 7.19
N TRP A 49 6.58 4.71 6.71
CA TRP A 49 7.06 3.58 7.48
C TRP A 49 8.60 3.54 7.43
N ASP A 50 9.21 4.50 8.11
CA ASP A 50 10.67 4.69 8.09
C ASP A 50 11.42 3.49 8.71
N SER A 51 10.76 2.73 9.58
CA SER A 51 11.31 1.54 10.23
C SER A 51 11.00 0.23 9.49
N LEU A 52 10.44 0.26 8.26
CA LEU A 52 9.97 -0.92 7.56
C LEU A 52 11.03 -2.04 7.46
N GLU A 53 12.26 -1.70 7.07
CA GLU A 53 13.35 -2.67 6.95
C GLU A 53 13.65 -3.35 8.29
N ARG A 54 13.80 -2.57 9.36
CA ARG A 54 14.02 -3.09 10.72
C ARG A 54 12.83 -3.93 11.20
N ASP A 55 11.61 -3.46 10.96
CA ASP A 55 10.38 -4.09 11.46
C ASP A 55 10.09 -5.42 10.76
N MET A 56 10.58 -5.58 9.53
CA MET A 56 10.41 -6.80 8.72
C MET A 56 11.65 -7.68 8.69
N ALA A 57 12.77 -7.29 9.30
CA ALA A 57 13.97 -8.12 9.36
C ALA A 57 13.67 -9.53 9.88
N PRO A 58 14.27 -10.60 9.33
CA PRO A 58 15.38 -10.61 8.38
C PRO A 58 14.96 -10.58 6.88
N PHE A 59 13.69 -10.30 6.57
CA PHE A 59 13.21 -10.32 5.19
C PHE A 59 13.69 -9.08 4.43
N PRO A 60 14.28 -9.22 3.22
CA PRO A 60 14.62 -8.08 2.39
C PRO A 60 13.33 -7.39 1.89
N VAL A 61 13.20 -6.10 2.17
CA VAL A 61 12.02 -5.32 1.79
C VAL A 61 12.40 -4.07 1.00
N ILE A 62 11.52 -3.65 0.09
CA ILE A 62 11.65 -2.42 -0.69
C ILE A 62 10.45 -1.53 -0.40
N ASN A 63 10.67 -0.27 0.02
CA ASN A 63 9.60 0.71 0.19
C ASN A 63 9.46 1.58 -1.07
N ARG A 64 8.31 1.48 -1.73
CA ARG A 64 7.90 2.30 -2.89
C ARG A 64 6.56 3.00 -2.65
N GLY A 65 6.31 3.37 -1.40
CA GLY A 65 5.17 4.22 -1.05
C GLY A 65 5.38 5.68 -1.40
N PHE A 66 4.36 6.35 -1.94
CA PHE A 66 4.39 7.78 -2.21
C PHE A 66 3.14 8.48 -1.70
N GLY A 67 3.34 9.63 -1.06
CA GLY A 67 2.33 10.25 -0.20
C GLY A 67 1.10 10.73 -0.94
N GLY A 68 -0.09 10.36 -0.43
CA GLY A 68 -1.36 10.81 -0.98
C GLY A 68 -1.82 10.05 -2.24
N SER A 69 -1.10 9.01 -2.67
CA SER A 69 -1.47 8.23 -3.86
C SER A 69 -2.79 7.48 -3.69
N MET A 70 -3.48 7.33 -4.80
CA MET A 70 -4.64 6.50 -5.03
C MET A 70 -4.22 5.23 -5.78
N ILE A 71 -5.05 4.18 -5.80
CA ILE A 71 -4.68 2.90 -6.44
C ILE A 71 -4.36 3.07 -7.93
N HIS A 72 -5.18 3.81 -8.68
CA HIS A 72 -4.92 4.05 -10.11
C HIS A 72 -3.62 4.82 -10.37
N GLN A 73 -3.16 5.64 -9.41
CA GLN A 73 -1.87 6.34 -9.51
C GLN A 73 -0.69 5.39 -9.25
N VAL A 74 -0.86 4.44 -8.32
CA VAL A 74 0.12 3.36 -8.12
C VAL A 74 0.21 2.50 -9.37
N LEU A 75 -0.94 2.12 -9.94
CA LEU A 75 -1.02 1.37 -11.20
C LEU A 75 -0.31 2.08 -12.35
N HIS A 76 -0.48 3.40 -12.49
CA HIS A 76 0.18 4.19 -13.54
C HIS A 76 1.71 4.07 -13.52
N TYR A 77 2.30 3.86 -12.34
CA TYR A 77 3.75 3.79 -12.17
C TYR A 77 4.29 2.37 -11.96
N VAL A 78 3.44 1.34 -12.07
CA VAL A 78 3.82 -0.06 -11.85
C VAL A 78 5.06 -0.47 -12.66
N ASP A 79 5.12 -0.08 -13.94
CA ASP A 79 6.21 -0.39 -14.85
C ASP A 79 7.55 0.26 -14.45
N GLU A 80 7.50 1.29 -13.61
CA GLU A 80 8.70 2.00 -13.15
C GLU A 80 9.13 1.62 -11.73
N ILE A 81 8.16 1.31 -10.84
CA ILE A 81 8.44 1.15 -9.41
C ILE A 81 8.00 -0.19 -8.80
N VAL A 82 7.52 -1.12 -9.61
CA VAL A 82 7.13 -2.47 -9.14
C VAL A 82 7.77 -3.54 -10.02
N LEU A 83 7.39 -3.63 -11.29
CA LEU A 83 7.83 -4.70 -12.20
C LEU A 83 9.35 -4.82 -12.36
N PRO A 84 10.15 -3.72 -12.42
CA PRO A 84 11.60 -3.84 -12.60
C PRO A 84 12.32 -4.55 -11.45
N TYR A 85 11.73 -4.63 -10.27
CA TYR A 85 12.34 -5.30 -9.11
C TYR A 85 12.09 -6.81 -9.08
N GLN A 86 11.17 -7.33 -9.90
CA GLN A 86 10.77 -8.74 -9.88
C GLN A 86 10.52 -9.22 -8.44
N PRO A 87 9.63 -8.56 -7.68
CA PRO A 87 9.50 -8.83 -6.26
C PRO A 87 8.96 -10.23 -5.99
N ALA A 88 9.44 -10.86 -4.92
CA ALA A 88 8.92 -12.15 -4.46
C ALA A 88 7.45 -12.06 -4.02
N ALA A 89 7.02 -10.89 -3.55
CA ALA A 89 5.64 -10.58 -3.22
C ALA A 89 5.43 -9.06 -3.19
N ILE A 90 4.19 -8.61 -3.40
CA ILE A 90 3.80 -7.21 -3.38
C ILE A 90 2.79 -6.98 -2.25
N PHE A 91 3.07 -6.01 -1.38
CA PHE A 91 2.18 -5.54 -0.33
C PHE A 91 1.68 -4.14 -0.71
N LEU A 92 0.39 -4.03 -1.00
CA LEU A 92 -0.25 -2.77 -1.41
C LEU A 92 -1.10 -2.19 -0.28
N TYR A 93 -0.84 -0.93 0.09
CA TYR A 93 -1.73 -0.13 0.91
C TYR A 93 -2.15 1.16 0.18
N ALA A 94 -3.35 1.21 -0.33
CA ALA A 94 -3.99 2.38 -0.95
C ALA A 94 -5.53 2.24 -0.86
N GLY A 95 -6.29 3.23 -1.33
CA GLY A 95 -7.77 3.24 -1.30
C GLY A 95 -8.34 4.25 -0.30
N GLU A 96 -7.61 4.59 0.75
CA GLU A 96 -8.05 5.59 1.72
C GLU A 96 -8.17 6.99 1.09
N ASN A 97 -7.22 7.38 0.24
CA ASN A 97 -7.24 8.66 -0.47
C ASN A 97 -8.24 8.65 -1.63
N ASP A 98 -8.46 7.50 -2.23
CA ASP A 98 -9.47 7.31 -3.29
C ASP A 98 -10.85 7.73 -2.76
N ILE A 99 -11.25 7.23 -1.59
CA ILE A 99 -12.57 7.46 -0.98
C ILE A 99 -12.65 8.82 -0.29
N ALA A 100 -11.64 9.20 0.51
CA ALA A 100 -11.67 10.46 1.23
C ALA A 100 -11.42 11.67 0.32
N GLY A 101 -10.73 11.47 -0.79
CA GLY A 101 -10.20 12.52 -1.65
C GLY A 101 -9.01 13.26 -1.03
N LEU A 102 -8.26 13.93 -1.86
CA LEU A 102 -7.34 15.00 -1.49
C LEU A 102 -7.95 16.33 -1.93
N LEU A 103 -7.39 17.46 -1.49
CA LEU A 103 -7.83 18.78 -1.93
C LEU A 103 -8.01 18.81 -3.46
N PHE A 104 -9.22 19.12 -3.91
CA PHE A 104 -9.60 19.25 -5.33
C PHE A 104 -9.58 17.96 -6.16
N THR A 105 -9.36 16.78 -5.57
CA THR A 105 -9.46 15.52 -6.30
C THR A 105 -10.88 14.95 -6.27
N ARG A 106 -11.25 14.22 -7.32
CA ARG A 106 -12.47 13.43 -7.34
C ARG A 106 -12.36 12.30 -6.33
N ARG A 107 -13.43 12.04 -5.59
CA ARG A 107 -13.57 10.84 -4.75
C ARG A 107 -14.03 9.67 -5.59
N HIS A 108 -13.54 8.50 -5.25
CA HIS A 108 -13.97 7.26 -5.84
C HIS A 108 -14.94 6.52 -4.91
N SER A 109 -15.89 5.79 -5.49
CA SER A 109 -16.73 4.84 -4.76
C SER A 109 -15.94 3.59 -4.36
N ALA A 110 -16.50 2.79 -3.47
CA ALA A 110 -15.92 1.50 -3.10
C ALA A 110 -15.77 0.55 -4.29
N ASP A 111 -16.71 0.59 -5.25
CA ASP A 111 -16.65 -0.22 -6.48
C ASP A 111 -15.45 0.22 -7.33
N GLU A 112 -15.28 1.51 -7.58
CA GLU A 112 -14.15 2.04 -8.36
C GLU A 112 -12.79 1.74 -7.68
N VAL A 113 -12.73 1.75 -6.34
CA VAL A 113 -11.53 1.34 -5.60
C VAL A 113 -11.22 -0.14 -5.84
N CYS A 114 -12.24 -1.00 -5.79
CA CYS A 114 -12.09 -2.41 -6.07
C CYS A 114 -11.69 -2.67 -7.54
N GLU A 115 -12.31 -1.99 -8.49
CA GLU A 115 -11.96 -2.08 -9.92
C GLU A 115 -10.52 -1.66 -10.18
N ASN A 116 -10.06 -0.55 -9.57
CA ASN A 116 -8.66 -0.11 -9.68
C ASN A 116 -7.69 -1.15 -9.11
N PHE A 117 -8.05 -1.82 -8.01
CA PHE A 117 -7.24 -2.91 -7.45
C PHE A 117 -7.24 -4.14 -8.36
N GLN A 118 -8.36 -4.50 -8.96
CA GLN A 118 -8.44 -5.58 -9.95
C GLN A 118 -7.53 -5.29 -11.15
N MET A 119 -7.57 -4.07 -11.69
CA MET A 119 -6.69 -3.65 -12.79
C MET A 119 -5.21 -3.70 -12.38
N PHE A 120 -4.88 -3.29 -11.15
CA PHE A 120 -3.52 -3.41 -10.62
C PHE A 120 -3.05 -4.87 -10.59
N CYS A 121 -3.86 -5.78 -10.06
CA CYS A 121 -3.55 -7.20 -10.02
C CYS A 121 -3.40 -7.80 -11.43
N GLN A 122 -4.34 -7.46 -12.32
CA GLN A 122 -4.30 -7.93 -13.70
C GLN A 122 -3.02 -7.50 -14.42
N HIS A 123 -2.62 -6.24 -14.28
CA HIS A 123 -1.42 -5.71 -14.91
C HIS A 123 -0.15 -6.42 -14.39
N ILE A 124 -0.04 -6.61 -13.07
CA ILE A 124 1.09 -7.36 -12.47
C ILE A 124 1.12 -8.80 -13.01
N HIS A 125 -0.02 -9.50 -13.00
CA HIS A 125 -0.08 -10.91 -13.38
C HIS A 125 0.05 -11.15 -14.91
N GLN A 126 -0.10 -10.13 -15.75
CA GLN A 126 0.26 -10.21 -17.17
C GLN A 126 1.77 -10.33 -17.38
N GLU A 127 2.57 -9.60 -16.58
CA GLU A 127 4.02 -9.55 -16.68
C GLU A 127 4.72 -10.56 -15.73
N GLN A 128 4.13 -10.79 -14.56
CA GLN A 128 4.65 -11.65 -13.50
C GLN A 128 3.51 -12.57 -12.97
N PRO A 129 3.20 -13.65 -13.69
CA PRO A 129 1.94 -14.42 -13.48
C PRO A 129 1.79 -15.04 -12.10
N ASP A 130 2.88 -15.37 -11.43
CA ASP A 130 2.87 -16.09 -10.15
C ASP A 130 3.14 -15.21 -8.93
N THR A 131 3.39 -13.90 -9.12
CA THR A 131 3.73 -13.00 -8.02
C THR A 131 2.55 -12.83 -7.05
N PRO A 132 2.69 -13.20 -5.77
CA PRO A 132 1.64 -13.01 -4.78
C PRO A 132 1.41 -11.52 -4.49
N ILE A 133 0.14 -11.12 -4.38
CA ILE A 133 -0.25 -9.74 -4.06
C ILE A 133 -1.06 -9.74 -2.76
N TYR A 134 -0.60 -8.97 -1.79
CA TYR A 134 -1.20 -8.76 -0.48
C TYR A 134 -1.82 -7.37 -0.41
N TYR A 135 -3.13 -7.30 -0.25
CA TYR A 135 -3.81 -6.03 -0.01
C TYR A 135 -3.95 -5.79 1.48
N ILE A 136 -3.34 -4.73 1.98
CA ILE A 136 -3.50 -4.29 3.36
C ILE A 136 -4.79 -3.46 3.43
N SER A 137 -5.75 -3.88 4.25
CA SER A 137 -7.06 -3.25 4.37
C SER A 137 -6.96 -1.74 4.66
N ILE A 138 -7.89 -0.97 4.13
CA ILE A 138 -8.00 0.45 4.46
C ILE A 138 -8.23 0.58 5.96
N LYS A 139 -7.36 1.32 6.64
CA LYS A 139 -7.42 1.51 8.09
C LYS A 139 -8.53 2.47 8.51
N PRO A 140 -9.14 2.28 9.68
CA PRO A 140 -9.95 3.31 10.29
C PRO A 140 -9.06 4.48 10.74
N ALA A 141 -9.49 5.71 10.49
CA ALA A 141 -8.79 6.91 10.93
C ALA A 141 -9.78 7.94 11.47
N LYS A 142 -9.52 8.49 12.66
CA LYS A 142 -10.45 9.41 13.35
C LYS A 142 -10.85 10.60 12.47
N ARG A 143 -9.90 11.20 11.77
CA ARG A 143 -10.12 12.35 10.88
C ARG A 143 -10.87 12.01 9.59
N ARG A 144 -11.05 10.71 9.29
CA ARG A 144 -11.75 10.23 8.11
C ARG A 144 -12.99 9.40 8.44
N GLN A 145 -13.47 9.48 9.67
CA GLN A 145 -14.60 8.68 10.19
C GLN A 145 -15.88 8.84 9.34
N GLN A 146 -16.13 10.02 8.77
CA GLN A 146 -17.26 10.25 7.87
C GLN A 146 -17.24 9.41 6.60
N TYR A 147 -16.07 8.94 6.18
CA TYR A 147 -15.87 8.09 5.00
C TYR A 147 -15.76 6.60 5.35
N TRP A 148 -15.75 6.29 6.64
CA TRP A 148 -15.51 4.92 7.11
C TRP A 148 -16.51 3.89 6.56
N PRO A 149 -17.84 4.16 6.46
CA PRO A 149 -18.77 3.20 5.87
C PRO A 149 -18.39 2.79 4.43
N GLU A 150 -17.95 3.75 3.61
CA GLU A 150 -17.53 3.47 2.23
C GLU A 150 -16.18 2.76 2.18
N MET A 151 -15.25 3.08 3.08
CA MET A 151 -13.99 2.36 3.24
C MET A 151 -14.22 0.90 3.66
N GLN A 152 -15.14 0.66 4.58
CA GLN A 152 -15.53 -0.71 4.97
C GLN A 152 -16.16 -1.47 3.79
N ARG A 153 -16.95 -0.80 2.95
CA ARG A 153 -17.52 -1.40 1.75
C ARG A 153 -16.41 -1.79 0.76
N ALA A 154 -15.45 -0.91 0.50
CA ALA A 154 -14.28 -1.22 -0.32
C ALA A 154 -13.49 -2.40 0.24
N ASN A 155 -13.23 -2.42 1.54
CA ASN A 155 -12.55 -3.51 2.22
C ASN A 155 -13.27 -4.86 2.00
N ARG A 156 -14.61 -4.88 2.09
CA ARG A 156 -15.39 -6.12 1.83
C ARG A 156 -15.30 -6.58 0.38
N LEU A 157 -15.40 -5.65 -0.58
CA LEU A 157 -15.32 -5.97 -2.01
C LEU A 157 -13.94 -6.52 -2.38
N ILE A 158 -12.88 -5.87 -1.90
CA ILE A 158 -11.50 -6.29 -2.15
C ILE A 158 -11.22 -7.64 -1.47
N ARG A 159 -11.70 -7.88 -0.24
CA ARG A 159 -11.58 -9.18 0.41
C ARG A 159 -12.21 -10.28 -0.44
N ALA A 160 -13.46 -10.09 -0.88
CA ALA A 160 -14.15 -11.06 -1.72
C ALA A 160 -13.40 -11.33 -3.05
N PHE A 161 -12.79 -10.31 -3.64
CA PHE A 161 -11.95 -10.48 -4.81
C PHE A 161 -10.66 -11.25 -4.49
N CYS A 162 -9.97 -10.95 -3.40
CA CYS A 162 -8.79 -11.70 -2.98
C CYS A 162 -9.11 -13.18 -2.72
N ASP A 163 -10.28 -13.48 -2.15
CA ASP A 163 -10.72 -14.85 -1.87
C ASP A 163 -10.98 -15.66 -3.16
N SER A 164 -11.13 -15.00 -4.32
CA SER A 164 -11.38 -15.65 -5.61
C SER A 164 -10.12 -16.07 -6.38
N ASP A 165 -8.93 -15.63 -5.96
CA ASP A 165 -7.65 -15.95 -6.61
C ASP A 165 -6.58 -16.32 -5.57
N ARG A 166 -6.03 -17.54 -5.68
CA ARG A 166 -5.00 -18.06 -4.75
C ARG A 166 -3.72 -17.21 -4.66
N ARG A 167 -3.45 -16.36 -5.66
CA ARG A 167 -2.29 -15.45 -5.69
C ARG A 167 -2.53 -14.18 -4.90
N LEU A 168 -3.78 -13.93 -4.49
CA LEU A 168 -4.17 -12.75 -3.75
C LEU A 168 -4.40 -13.08 -2.28
N ARG A 169 -4.06 -12.14 -1.41
CA ARG A 169 -4.32 -12.22 0.04
C ARG A 169 -4.83 -10.89 0.55
N TYR A 170 -5.78 -10.95 1.44
CA TYR A 170 -6.30 -9.78 2.14
C TYR A 170 -5.80 -9.77 3.59
N ILE A 171 -5.08 -8.72 3.98
CA ILE A 171 -4.56 -8.53 5.33
C ILE A 171 -5.47 -7.57 6.09
N ASP A 172 -6.18 -8.08 7.09
CA ASP A 172 -7.10 -7.28 7.89
C ASP A 172 -6.41 -6.64 9.09
N ILE A 173 -6.00 -5.38 8.94
CA ILE A 173 -5.42 -4.61 10.05
C ILE A 173 -6.47 -3.93 10.91
N VAL A 174 -7.75 -3.91 10.47
CA VAL A 174 -8.83 -3.14 11.13
C VAL A 174 -9.07 -3.56 12.57
N PRO A 175 -9.23 -4.85 12.90
CA PRO A 175 -9.50 -5.28 14.27
C PRO A 175 -8.42 -4.85 15.27
N ALA A 176 -7.15 -4.85 14.84
CA ALA A 176 -6.03 -4.47 15.70
C ALA A 176 -5.95 -2.94 15.95
N MET A 177 -6.66 -2.15 15.15
CA MET A 177 -6.71 -0.69 15.25
C MET A 177 -7.95 -0.17 15.99
N LEU A 178 -8.82 -1.05 16.45
CA LEU A 178 -10.00 -0.71 17.24
C LEU A 178 -9.83 -1.16 18.69
N ASP A 179 -10.46 -0.43 19.61
CA ASP A 179 -10.59 -0.85 21.00
C ASP A 179 -11.72 -1.88 21.18
N SER A 180 -11.91 -2.37 22.41
CA SER A 180 -12.96 -3.36 22.73
C SER A 180 -14.39 -2.84 22.53
N ALA A 181 -14.58 -1.54 22.43
CA ALA A 181 -15.86 -0.89 22.15
C ALA A 181 -16.05 -0.60 20.65
N GLY A 182 -15.07 -0.93 19.81
CA GLY A 182 -15.08 -0.68 18.36
C GLY A 182 -14.69 0.73 17.96
N HIS A 183 -14.13 1.52 18.85
CA HIS A 183 -13.65 2.87 18.54
C HIS A 183 -12.22 2.82 18.03
N VAL A 184 -11.88 3.79 17.15
CA VAL A 184 -10.53 3.95 16.63
C VAL A 184 -9.56 4.29 17.76
N ARG A 185 -8.52 3.50 17.90
CA ARG A 185 -7.42 3.68 18.85
C ARG A 185 -6.58 4.90 18.46
N SER A 186 -6.92 6.07 19.06
CA SER A 186 -6.32 7.36 18.71
C SER A 186 -4.82 7.43 18.98
N GLU A 187 -4.33 6.68 19.95
CA GLU A 187 -2.92 6.58 20.33
C GLU A 187 -2.01 5.97 19.24
N LEU A 188 -2.59 5.34 18.21
CA LEU A 188 -1.84 4.77 17.10
C LEU A 188 -1.48 5.78 16.01
N PHE A 189 -1.97 7.02 16.14
CA PHE A 189 -1.85 8.04 15.10
C PHE A 189 -0.98 9.22 15.54
N LYS A 190 -0.40 9.89 14.55
CA LYS A 190 0.20 11.21 14.72
C LYS A 190 -0.91 12.24 15.04
N PHE A 191 -0.52 13.46 15.40
CA PHE A 191 -1.45 14.55 15.74
C PHE A 191 -2.49 14.85 14.65
N ASP A 192 -2.19 14.56 13.39
CA ASP A 192 -3.12 14.74 12.28
C ASP A 192 -4.29 13.74 12.27
N GLY A 193 -4.24 12.68 13.08
CA GLY A 193 -5.28 11.66 13.20
C GLY A 193 -5.49 10.83 11.92
N ILE A 194 -4.49 10.82 11.02
CA ILE A 194 -4.49 10.10 9.74
C ILE A 194 -3.27 9.18 9.62
N HIS A 195 -2.07 9.73 9.84
CA HIS A 195 -0.81 9.00 9.71
C HIS A 195 -0.47 8.25 10.99
N LEU A 196 0.07 7.06 10.83
CA LEU A 196 0.51 6.23 11.95
C LEU A 196 1.74 6.84 12.62
N ASN A 197 1.81 6.64 13.94
CA ASN A 197 3.02 6.83 14.73
C ASN A 197 3.74 5.48 14.93
N GLU A 198 4.79 5.45 15.75
CA GLU A 198 5.55 4.21 16.02
C GLU A 198 4.70 3.09 16.60
N GLN A 199 3.74 3.40 17.48
CA GLN A 199 2.82 2.40 18.04
C GLN A 199 1.90 1.83 16.95
N GLY A 200 1.42 2.68 16.04
CA GLY A 200 0.63 2.27 14.90
C GLY A 200 1.38 1.33 13.96
N TYR A 201 2.65 1.64 13.66
CA TYR A 201 3.48 0.74 12.85
C TYR A 201 3.84 -0.55 13.60
N ALA A 202 4.03 -0.52 14.90
CA ALA A 202 4.23 -1.75 15.70
C ALA A 202 3.01 -2.69 15.64
N ILE A 203 1.78 -2.14 15.62
CA ILE A 203 0.57 -2.93 15.40
C ILE A 203 0.55 -3.50 13.98
N TRP A 204 0.87 -2.70 12.95
CA TRP A 204 0.93 -3.17 11.58
C TRP A 204 1.98 -4.27 11.42
N THR A 205 3.17 -4.10 11.98
CA THR A 205 4.22 -5.13 12.01
C THR A 205 3.70 -6.45 12.53
N ARG A 206 3.03 -6.43 13.70
CA ARG A 206 2.47 -7.64 14.32
C ARG A 206 1.46 -8.36 13.44
N VAL A 207 0.65 -7.62 12.69
CA VAL A 207 -0.39 -8.21 11.82
C VAL A 207 0.19 -8.67 10.49
N ILE A 208 1.16 -7.93 9.94
CA ILE A 208 1.68 -8.18 8.58
C ILE A 208 2.80 -9.20 8.56
N ARG A 209 3.70 -9.18 9.55
CA ARG A 209 4.88 -10.05 9.62
C ARG A 209 4.58 -11.56 9.45
N PRO A 210 3.51 -12.15 10.03
CA PRO A 210 3.20 -13.56 9.81
C PRO A 210 3.04 -13.95 8.33
N TYR A 211 2.59 -13.03 7.47
CA TYR A 211 2.48 -13.29 6.03
C TYR A 211 3.85 -13.36 5.33
N LEU A 212 4.85 -12.61 5.84
CA LEU A 212 6.23 -12.71 5.33
C LEU A 212 6.87 -14.03 5.79
N GLU A 213 6.58 -14.45 7.02
CA GLU A 213 7.03 -15.73 7.56
C GLU A 213 6.45 -16.90 6.75
N GLU A 214 5.16 -16.85 6.40
CA GLU A 214 4.52 -17.82 5.49
C GLU A 214 5.20 -17.86 4.11
N LEU A 215 5.55 -16.71 3.53
CA LEU A 215 6.27 -16.65 2.25
C LEU A 215 7.64 -17.34 2.32
N ALA A 216 8.36 -17.17 3.43
CA ALA A 216 9.66 -17.81 3.63
C ALA A 216 9.51 -19.34 3.83
N GLU A 217 8.52 -19.80 4.57
CA GLU A 217 8.22 -21.23 4.74
C GLU A 217 7.92 -21.91 3.40
N HIS A 218 7.30 -21.19 2.47
CA HIS A 218 7.05 -21.69 1.10
C HIS A 218 8.23 -21.50 0.14
N GLY A 219 9.37 -21.00 0.61
CA GLY A 219 10.58 -20.80 -0.19
C GLY A 219 10.48 -19.67 -1.21
N LEU A 220 9.51 -18.79 -1.10
CA LEU A 220 9.29 -17.65 -2.01
C LEU A 220 10.22 -16.47 -1.69
N VAL A 221 10.72 -16.39 -0.47
CA VAL A 221 11.66 -15.35 0.00
C VAL A 221 12.82 -16.00 0.74
N LEU A 222 14.03 -15.59 0.43
CA LEU A 222 15.21 -15.95 1.21
C LEU A 222 15.30 -15.00 2.41
N THR A 223 15.43 -15.54 3.60
CA THR A 223 15.83 -14.75 4.76
C THR A 223 17.31 -14.41 4.62
N GLY A 224 17.65 -13.11 4.64
CA GLY A 224 19.05 -12.70 4.75
C GLY A 224 19.66 -13.30 6.03
N GLU A 225 20.87 -13.84 5.96
CA GLU A 225 21.61 -14.17 7.16
C GLU A 225 21.81 -12.87 7.97
N PRO A 226 21.56 -12.87 9.28
CA PRO A 226 21.91 -11.72 10.10
C PRO A 226 23.43 -11.59 10.12
N ASP A 227 23.93 -10.43 9.66
CA ASP A 227 25.34 -10.03 9.85
C ASP A 227 25.70 -9.92 11.34
#